data_2793d042656725b667d8de8e172c5a60
#
_entry.id   2793d042656725b667d8de8e172c5a60
#
_cell.length_a   1.000
_cell.length_b   1.000
_cell.length_c   1.000
_cell.angle_alpha   90.00
_cell.angle_beta   90.00
_cell.angle_gamma   90.00
#
_symmetry.space_group_name_H-M   'P 1'
#
loop_
_entity.id
_entity.type
_entity.pdbx_description
1 polymer ?
#
loop_
_entity_poly.entity_id
_entity_poly.type
_entity_poly.pdbx_seq_one_letter_code
_entity_poly.pdbx_strand_id
1 'polypeptide(L)'
;MTTQKNFNVFLFILLLGVFSPLMAQNMSDSQVLEYVKEGIRQGKEQKQLASELARKGVTKEQAMRVKQLYEQQNNVNASNATGTDVNESRLREEMKENTSDMLEDHPSTQDLARSNQVFGRNIFNTRNLTFEPSVNIATPLNYRLGPGDEVIIDIWGASQNTIRQQISPDGTINIQKIGPVNLNGLTIAEANDYLKKTLNKIYNGLNNANDPTSDIRLTLGSIRTIQINVMGEVVQPGTYSLSSFATVFHALYRAGGVSDIGSLRNVQLVRNGKNIATIDVYQFIMKGNIQDDIRLQEGDVVIVPAYDILVKIDGKVKRPMRFEMKKDESLSTLISYAGGFEADAYTRSLRVVRQNGQEYEVNTVKDLDYSVYKMRNGDVVTAEAILNRFINKLEIRGAVYRPGIYQLNGKLNTVRELVNEAQGLTGDAFLNRAVLYRQREDLTTEVVPVDIKAIMDGTSQNIILMKNDILYIPSIHDLEDRGNV
;
A
#
# COMPACT_ATOMS: atom_id res chain seq x y z
N MET A 1 -10.59 36.22 -19.34
CA MET A 1 -10.97 35.36 -20.54
C MET A 1 -9.73 34.78 -21.25
N THR A 2 -8.62 34.59 -20.56
CA THR A 2 -7.32 34.16 -21.14
C THR A 2 -6.77 32.85 -20.60
N THR A 3 -7.40 32.26 -19.58
CA THR A 3 -6.92 31.01 -18.92
C THR A 3 -7.41 29.69 -19.53
N GLN A 4 -8.48 29.73 -20.34
CA GLN A 4 -9.05 28.53 -20.96
C GLN A 4 -8.37 28.12 -22.27
N LYS A 5 -7.58 29.02 -22.91
CA LYS A 5 -6.85 28.72 -24.15
C LYS A 5 -5.60 27.84 -23.94
N ASN A 6 -5.02 27.84 -22.76
CA ASN A 6 -3.75 27.15 -22.51
C ASN A 6 -3.93 25.65 -22.19
N PHE A 7 -5.14 25.18 -21.85
CA PHE A 7 -5.41 23.79 -21.49
C PHE A 7 -5.40 22.83 -22.69
N ASN A 8 -5.74 23.32 -23.89
CA ASN A 8 -5.86 22.48 -25.09
C ASN A 8 -4.53 22.24 -25.84
N VAL A 9 -3.44 22.91 -25.48
CA VAL A 9 -2.14 22.78 -26.15
C VAL A 9 -1.53 21.38 -26.05
N PHE A 10 -1.76 20.70 -24.92
CA PHE A 10 -1.12 19.40 -24.65
C PHE A 10 -1.92 18.17 -25.08
N LEU A 11 -3.22 18.29 -25.33
CA LEU A 11 -4.05 17.15 -25.71
C LEU A 11 -3.75 16.62 -27.12
N PHE A 12 -3.19 17.44 -28.01
CA PHE A 12 -2.99 17.12 -29.43
C PHE A 12 -1.67 16.37 -29.73
N ILE A 13 -0.69 16.37 -28.83
CA ILE A 13 0.57 15.61 -28.98
C ILE A 13 0.35 14.10 -28.95
N LEU A 14 -0.83 13.66 -28.48
CA LEU A 14 -1.19 12.25 -28.31
C LEU A 14 -1.59 11.54 -29.62
N LEU A 15 -1.74 12.26 -30.73
CA LEU A 15 -2.38 11.74 -31.95
C LEU A 15 -1.44 11.47 -33.13
N LEU A 16 -0.13 11.72 -32.98
CA LEU A 16 0.83 11.48 -34.09
C LEU A 16 1.62 10.18 -33.84
N GLY A 17 1.08 9.11 -34.39
CA GLY A 17 1.77 7.85 -34.56
C GLY A 17 2.74 7.87 -35.74
N VAL A 18 3.88 7.21 -35.51
CA VAL A 18 4.82 6.62 -36.48
C VAL A 18 5.53 7.58 -37.47
N PHE A 19 6.77 7.94 -37.13
CA PHE A 19 7.84 8.12 -38.13
C PHE A 19 9.19 7.73 -37.52
N SER A 20 9.99 7.00 -38.32
CA SER A 20 11.30 6.43 -37.99
C SER A 20 12.38 7.48 -37.72
N PRO A 21 13.44 7.15 -36.90
CA PRO A 21 14.41 8.13 -36.46
C PRO A 21 15.47 8.42 -37.52
N LEU A 22 15.55 9.66 -37.98
CA LEU A 22 16.79 10.22 -38.52
C LEU A 22 17.44 11.04 -37.39
N MET A 23 18.71 10.83 -37.15
CA MET A 23 19.61 11.47 -36.17
C MET A 23 19.19 12.90 -35.79
N ALA A 24 18.56 13.09 -34.68
CA ALA A 24 18.27 14.37 -34.06
C ALA A 24 18.91 14.45 -32.69
N GLN A 25 19.58 15.55 -32.38
CA GLN A 25 20.14 15.84 -31.06
C GLN A 25 19.03 15.74 -29.99
N ASN A 26 19.18 14.83 -29.02
CA ASN A 26 18.24 14.67 -27.91
C ASN A 26 18.25 15.93 -27.04
N MET A 27 17.18 16.72 -27.12
CA MET A 27 16.95 17.85 -26.20
C MET A 27 16.64 17.30 -24.78
N SER A 28 17.19 17.95 -23.76
CA SER A 28 16.81 17.63 -22.38
C SER A 28 15.39 18.11 -22.05
N ASP A 29 14.75 17.55 -21.03
CA ASP A 29 13.39 17.92 -20.61
C ASP A 29 13.28 19.42 -20.27
N SER A 30 14.33 20.01 -19.68
CA SER A 30 14.42 21.45 -19.42
C SER A 30 14.50 22.30 -20.69
N GLN A 31 15.25 21.87 -21.68
CA GLN A 31 15.35 22.58 -22.98
C GLN A 31 14.04 22.50 -23.78
N VAL A 32 13.33 21.39 -23.72
CA VAL A 32 12.00 21.21 -24.30
C VAL A 32 11.00 22.12 -23.61
N LEU A 33 11.03 22.22 -22.28
CA LEU A 33 10.16 23.09 -21.50
C LEU A 33 10.38 24.58 -21.84
N GLU A 34 11.63 24.99 -21.96
CA GLU A 34 11.98 26.38 -22.33
C GLU A 34 11.56 26.72 -23.78
N TYR A 35 11.74 25.79 -24.69
CA TYR A 35 11.29 25.93 -26.08
C TYR A 35 9.76 26.06 -26.20
N VAL A 36 9.02 25.29 -25.41
CA VAL A 36 7.55 25.36 -25.33
C VAL A 36 7.11 26.71 -24.77
N LYS A 37 7.73 27.19 -23.68
CA LYS A 37 7.43 28.50 -23.08
C LYS A 37 7.66 29.66 -24.07
N GLU A 38 8.79 29.62 -24.74
CA GLU A 38 9.12 30.66 -25.74
C GLU A 38 8.18 30.63 -26.95
N GLY A 39 7.81 29.43 -27.44
CA GLY A 39 6.85 29.29 -28.52
C GLY A 39 5.46 29.81 -28.18
N ILE A 40 5.00 29.59 -26.95
CA ILE A 40 3.72 30.13 -26.42
C ILE A 40 3.80 31.66 -26.32
N ARG A 41 4.93 32.21 -25.87
CA ARG A 41 5.16 33.67 -25.76
C ARG A 41 5.18 34.36 -27.14
N GLN A 42 5.68 33.66 -28.15
CA GLN A 42 5.71 34.12 -29.55
C GLN A 42 4.36 33.95 -30.30
N GLY A 43 3.34 33.36 -29.63
CA GLY A 43 2.01 33.19 -30.21
C GLY A 43 1.94 32.10 -31.28
N LYS A 44 2.89 31.17 -31.34
CA LYS A 44 2.88 30.06 -32.31
C LYS A 44 1.66 29.16 -32.12
N GLU A 45 1.07 28.71 -33.22
CA GLU A 45 -0.03 27.74 -33.16
C GLU A 45 0.44 26.38 -32.65
N GLN A 46 -0.44 25.72 -31.91
CA GLN A 46 -0.19 24.43 -31.23
C GLN A 46 0.31 23.34 -32.18
N LYS A 47 -0.26 23.29 -33.41
CA LYS A 47 0.14 22.33 -34.44
C LYS A 47 1.56 22.57 -34.96
N GLN A 48 1.96 23.83 -35.05
CA GLN A 48 3.32 24.19 -35.42
C GLN A 48 4.33 23.79 -34.37
N LEU A 49 4.04 24.09 -33.09
CA LEU A 49 4.90 23.75 -31.97
C LEU A 49 5.08 22.23 -31.84
N ALA A 50 3.99 21.47 -31.96
CA ALA A 50 4.04 20.00 -31.92
C ALA A 50 4.88 19.42 -33.08
N SER A 51 4.72 19.95 -34.29
CA SER A 51 5.48 19.49 -35.46
C SER A 51 6.97 19.85 -35.38
N GLU A 52 7.30 21.02 -34.81
CA GLU A 52 8.69 21.44 -34.56
C GLU A 52 9.38 20.57 -33.48
N LEU A 53 8.67 20.23 -32.38
CA LEU A 53 9.19 19.35 -31.34
C LEU A 53 9.39 17.92 -31.85
N ALA A 54 8.46 17.39 -32.65
CA ALA A 54 8.62 16.08 -33.29
C ALA A 54 9.81 16.03 -34.23
N ARG A 55 10.06 17.09 -35.02
CA ARG A 55 11.26 17.22 -35.93
C ARG A 55 12.56 17.31 -35.14
N LYS A 56 12.52 17.82 -33.90
CA LYS A 56 13.67 17.91 -32.99
C LYS A 56 13.91 16.63 -32.17
N GLY A 57 13.16 15.55 -32.46
CA GLY A 57 13.34 14.23 -31.82
C GLY A 57 12.74 14.08 -30.44
N VAL A 58 11.83 14.95 -30.03
CA VAL A 58 11.13 14.83 -28.75
C VAL A 58 10.14 13.68 -28.82
N THR A 59 10.30 12.69 -27.91
CA THR A 59 9.41 11.52 -27.85
C THR A 59 8.11 11.84 -27.10
N LYS A 60 7.09 10.99 -27.27
CA LYS A 60 5.79 11.13 -26.62
C LYS A 60 5.90 11.08 -25.09
N GLU A 61 6.75 10.20 -24.56
CA GLU A 61 7.04 10.08 -23.13
C GLU A 61 7.73 11.33 -22.59
N GLN A 62 8.64 11.91 -23.35
CA GLN A 62 9.32 13.16 -23.01
C GLN A 62 8.34 14.34 -23.00
N ALA A 63 7.47 14.42 -23.99
CA ALA A 63 6.42 15.44 -24.04
C ALA A 63 5.45 15.36 -22.83
N MET A 64 5.12 14.15 -22.37
CA MET A 64 4.30 13.96 -21.18
C MET A 64 5.00 14.43 -19.88
N ARG A 65 6.30 14.12 -19.70
CA ARG A 65 7.07 14.61 -18.56
C ARG A 65 7.16 16.14 -18.54
N VAL A 66 7.45 16.74 -19.68
CA VAL A 66 7.53 18.21 -19.80
C VAL A 66 6.17 18.87 -19.54
N LYS A 67 5.06 18.24 -19.94
CA LYS A 67 3.72 18.70 -19.58
C LYS A 67 3.51 18.76 -18.08
N GLN A 68 3.87 17.70 -17.36
CA GLN A 68 3.75 17.65 -15.88
C GLN A 68 4.59 18.76 -15.22
N LEU A 69 5.82 18.98 -15.70
CA LEU A 69 6.68 20.05 -15.20
C LEU A 69 6.09 21.45 -15.45
N TYR A 70 5.47 21.67 -16.60
CA TYR A 70 4.82 22.94 -16.95
C TYR A 70 3.58 23.21 -16.09
N GLU A 71 2.76 22.19 -15.85
CA GLU A 71 1.57 22.28 -15.00
C GLU A 71 1.95 22.52 -13.54
N GLN A 72 3.00 21.89 -13.02
CA GLN A 72 3.55 22.13 -11.68
C GLN A 72 4.02 23.57 -11.51
N GLN A 73 4.76 24.14 -12.47
CA GLN A 73 5.24 25.51 -12.41
C GLN A 73 4.12 26.57 -12.52
N ASN A 74 3.05 26.29 -13.26
CA ASN A 74 1.94 27.23 -13.39
C ASN A 74 1.00 27.22 -12.18
N ASN A 75 0.88 26.09 -11.46
CA ASN A 75 0.12 26.04 -10.21
C ASN A 75 0.79 26.82 -9.08
N VAL A 76 2.12 26.91 -9.09
CA VAL A 76 2.86 27.75 -8.12
C VAL A 76 2.68 29.25 -8.41
N ASN A 77 2.51 29.65 -9.67
CA ASN A 77 2.33 31.04 -10.07
C ASN A 77 0.87 31.55 -9.99
N ALA A 78 -0.12 30.66 -9.93
CA ALA A 78 -1.54 31.04 -9.82
C ALA A 78 -1.97 31.41 -8.39
N SER A 79 -1.19 31.09 -7.38
CA SER A 79 -1.42 31.47 -5.99
C SER A 79 -0.87 32.85 -5.58
N ASN A 80 -0.17 33.55 -6.49
CA ASN A 80 0.50 34.82 -6.19
C ASN A 80 -0.11 36.07 -6.86
N ALA A 81 -1.34 36.01 -7.35
CA ALA A 81 -1.99 37.16 -8.02
C ALA A 81 -3.32 37.56 -7.37
N THR A 82 -3.25 38.14 -6.16
CA THR A 82 -4.20 39.18 -5.72
C THR A 82 -3.47 40.12 -4.74
N GLY A 83 -3.24 41.32 -5.22
CA GLY A 83 -2.44 42.31 -4.55
C GLY A 83 -3.20 43.19 -3.55
N THR A 84 -2.40 43.96 -2.92
CA THR A 84 -2.47 45.23 -2.17
C THR A 84 -2.32 45.09 -0.66
N ASP A 85 -1.23 45.49 -0.14
CA ASP A 85 -0.80 46.67 0.57
C ASP A 85 0.57 46.49 1.25
N VAL A 86 1.42 47.42 0.95
CA VAL A 86 2.83 47.49 1.34
C VAL A 86 2.90 48.20 2.69
N ASN A 87 3.44 47.55 3.72
CA ASN A 87 4.22 48.06 4.84
C ASN A 87 4.14 47.33 6.19
N GLU A 88 3.49 46.14 6.27
CA GLU A 88 3.57 45.30 7.49
C GLU A 88 4.24 43.95 7.25
N SER A 89 4.86 43.76 6.09
CA SER A 89 5.07 42.44 5.52
C SER A 89 6.39 41.74 5.89
N ARG A 90 7.46 42.44 6.28
CA ARG A 90 8.78 41.76 6.42
C ARG A 90 8.92 40.91 7.70
N LEU A 91 8.34 41.32 8.80
CA LEU A 91 8.34 40.49 10.03
C LEU A 91 7.33 39.35 9.95
N ARG A 92 6.30 39.49 9.11
CA ARG A 92 5.31 38.44 8.86
C ARG A 92 5.79 37.40 7.84
N GLU A 93 6.68 37.78 6.92
CA GLU A 93 7.27 36.83 5.93
C GLU A 93 8.31 35.91 6.57
N GLU A 94 9.20 36.40 7.45
CA GLU A 94 10.12 35.54 8.20
C GLU A 94 9.38 34.60 9.19
N MET A 95 8.24 35.04 9.75
CA MET A 95 7.38 34.16 10.53
C MET A 95 6.57 33.16 9.65
N LYS A 96 6.28 33.49 8.39
CA LYS A 96 5.61 32.59 7.45
C LYS A 96 6.57 31.56 6.84
N GLU A 97 7.82 31.93 6.54
CA GLU A 97 8.79 30.97 5.99
C GLU A 97 9.14 29.85 6.97
N ASN A 98 9.15 30.09 8.28
CA ASN A 98 9.37 29.02 9.28
C ASN A 98 8.09 28.28 9.71
N THR A 99 6.91 28.72 9.30
CA THR A 99 5.64 28.00 9.56
C THR A 99 5.02 27.37 8.32
N SER A 100 5.43 27.75 7.10
CA SER A 100 4.92 27.18 5.85
C SER A 100 5.64 25.90 5.42
N ASP A 101 6.83 25.60 5.96
CA ASP A 101 7.48 24.30 5.78
C ASP A 101 6.89 23.19 6.68
N MET A 102 5.93 23.50 7.52
CA MET A 102 5.15 22.54 8.29
C MET A 102 3.70 22.50 7.80
N LEU A 103 3.51 21.77 6.67
CA LEU A 103 2.35 20.94 6.42
C LEU A 103 1.01 21.63 6.10
N GLU A 104 0.74 21.81 4.87
CA GLU A 104 -0.48 21.24 4.30
C GLU A 104 -0.11 19.93 3.59
N ASP A 105 -0.24 18.81 4.30
CA ASP A 105 -0.08 17.46 3.80
C ASP A 105 -1.28 17.15 2.87
N HIS A 106 -1.27 17.77 1.68
CA HIS A 106 -2.20 17.38 0.63
C HIS A 106 -1.76 16.01 0.15
N PRO A 107 -2.62 14.98 0.29
CA PRO A 107 -2.27 13.63 -0.13
C PRO A 107 -1.81 13.68 -1.59
N SER A 108 -0.63 13.12 -1.85
CA SER A 108 -0.08 13.05 -3.20
C SER A 108 -1.06 12.30 -4.13
N THR A 109 -0.98 12.56 -5.44
CA THR A 109 -1.78 11.79 -6.42
C THR A 109 -1.54 10.29 -6.32
N GLN A 110 -0.37 9.87 -5.84
CA GLN A 110 -0.05 8.46 -5.57
C GLN A 110 -0.77 7.93 -4.33
N ASP A 111 -0.92 8.73 -3.26
CA ASP A 111 -1.65 8.36 -2.05
C ASP A 111 -3.15 8.27 -2.33
N LEU A 112 -3.71 9.18 -3.13
CA LEU A 112 -5.09 9.12 -3.61
C LEU A 112 -5.35 7.90 -4.48
N ALA A 113 -4.40 7.52 -5.34
CA ALA A 113 -4.49 6.31 -6.15
C ALA A 113 -4.43 5.04 -5.29
N ARG A 114 -3.56 5.01 -4.25
CA ARG A 114 -3.48 3.89 -3.30
C ARG A 114 -4.73 3.76 -2.45
N SER A 115 -5.25 4.87 -1.92
CA SER A 115 -6.42 4.85 -1.04
C SER A 115 -7.70 4.37 -1.73
N ASN A 116 -7.73 4.38 -3.06
CA ASN A 116 -8.84 3.85 -3.85
C ASN A 116 -8.70 2.37 -4.23
N GLN A 117 -7.53 1.76 -4.01
CA GLN A 117 -7.34 0.34 -4.28
C GLN A 117 -8.01 -0.53 -3.21
N VAL A 118 -8.53 -1.67 -3.62
CA VAL A 118 -9.08 -2.69 -2.71
C VAL A 118 -7.95 -3.61 -2.27
N PHE A 119 -7.81 -3.78 -0.95
CA PHE A 119 -6.78 -4.63 -0.36
C PHE A 119 -6.87 -6.08 -0.85
N GLY A 120 -5.74 -6.68 -1.19
CA GLY A 120 -5.64 -8.07 -1.61
C GLY A 120 -6.08 -8.35 -3.06
N ARG A 121 -6.70 -7.38 -3.77
CA ARG A 121 -7.22 -7.58 -5.12
C ARG A 121 -6.16 -8.08 -6.11
N ASN A 122 -4.96 -7.56 -6.00
CA ASN A 122 -3.87 -7.86 -6.93
C ASN A 122 -3.05 -9.10 -6.57
N ILE A 123 -3.41 -9.83 -5.50
CA ILE A 123 -2.60 -10.98 -5.06
C ILE A 123 -2.48 -12.07 -6.12
N PHE A 124 -3.54 -12.30 -6.90
CA PHE A 124 -3.55 -13.29 -7.97
C PHE A 124 -3.14 -12.75 -9.34
N ASN A 125 -2.93 -11.42 -9.48
CA ASN A 125 -2.65 -10.75 -10.75
C ASN A 125 -1.21 -10.25 -10.85
N THR A 126 -0.39 -10.45 -9.81
CA THR A 126 1.00 -9.96 -9.78
C THR A 126 1.88 -10.88 -10.63
N ARG A 127 2.55 -10.34 -11.63
CA ARG A 127 3.42 -11.08 -12.56
C ARG A 127 4.55 -11.86 -11.89
N ASN A 128 4.93 -11.49 -10.67
CA ASN A 128 6.05 -12.08 -9.93
C ASN A 128 5.62 -13.16 -8.93
N LEU A 129 4.32 -13.38 -8.72
CA LEU A 129 3.79 -14.39 -7.84
C LEU A 129 3.10 -15.46 -8.70
N THR A 130 3.67 -16.64 -8.76
CA THR A 130 3.04 -17.78 -9.42
C THR A 130 2.46 -18.70 -8.35
N PHE A 131 1.17 -18.99 -8.47
CA PHE A 131 0.51 -20.07 -7.74
C PHE A 131 0.46 -21.33 -8.59
N GLU A 132 1.43 -21.55 -9.49
CA GLU A 132 1.49 -22.77 -10.28
C GLU A 132 1.92 -23.94 -9.40
N PRO A 133 1.20 -25.08 -9.45
CA PRO A 133 1.60 -26.26 -8.70
C PRO A 133 2.98 -26.71 -9.20
N SER A 134 3.94 -26.85 -8.29
CA SER A 134 5.24 -27.41 -8.67
C SER A 134 5.06 -28.87 -9.10
N VAL A 135 5.54 -29.21 -10.28
CA VAL A 135 5.55 -30.59 -10.78
C VAL A 135 6.49 -31.53 -10.00
N ASN A 136 7.39 -30.95 -9.17
CA ASN A 136 8.39 -31.69 -8.40
C ASN A 136 8.05 -31.77 -6.89
N ILE A 137 6.79 -31.59 -6.52
CA ILE A 137 6.38 -31.75 -5.11
C ILE A 137 6.30 -33.25 -4.79
N ALA A 138 6.87 -33.65 -3.64
CA ALA A 138 6.67 -34.96 -3.08
C ALA A 138 5.17 -35.28 -2.98
N THR A 139 4.77 -36.45 -3.49
CA THR A 139 3.37 -36.85 -3.46
C THR A 139 2.84 -36.84 -2.02
N PRO A 140 1.76 -36.15 -1.72
CA PRO A 140 1.21 -36.13 -0.38
C PRO A 140 0.71 -37.52 0.04
N LEU A 141 0.92 -37.87 1.30
CA LEU A 141 0.55 -39.20 1.84
C LEU A 141 -0.94 -39.52 1.70
N ASN A 142 -1.79 -38.51 1.67
CA ASN A 142 -3.24 -38.65 1.52
C ASN A 142 -3.74 -38.55 0.07
N TYR A 143 -2.81 -38.52 -0.91
CA TYR A 143 -3.21 -38.51 -2.33
C TYR A 143 -3.89 -39.84 -2.71
N ARG A 144 -5.07 -39.74 -3.32
CA ARG A 144 -5.80 -40.90 -3.83
C ARG A 144 -5.62 -41.05 -5.33
N LEU A 145 -5.12 -42.21 -5.70
CA LEU A 145 -4.94 -42.60 -7.11
C LEU A 145 -6.27 -42.57 -7.85
N GLY A 146 -6.24 -42.23 -9.13
CA GLY A 146 -7.43 -42.23 -9.97
C GLY A 146 -7.10 -42.32 -11.46
N PRO A 147 -8.14 -42.43 -12.30
CA PRO A 147 -7.98 -42.52 -13.75
C PRO A 147 -7.14 -41.37 -14.29
N GLY A 148 -6.17 -41.69 -15.16
CA GLY A 148 -5.26 -40.70 -15.75
C GLY A 148 -3.95 -40.51 -15.00
N ASP A 149 -3.81 -40.94 -13.73
CA ASP A 149 -2.53 -40.93 -13.03
C ASP A 149 -1.58 -41.96 -13.65
N GLU A 150 -0.31 -41.59 -13.83
CA GLU A 150 0.75 -42.53 -14.18
C GLU A 150 1.37 -43.08 -12.91
N VAL A 151 1.43 -44.39 -12.78
CA VAL A 151 2.09 -45.08 -11.68
C VAL A 151 3.34 -45.79 -12.17
N ILE A 152 4.40 -45.67 -11.37
CA ILE A 152 5.67 -46.37 -11.57
C ILE A 152 5.82 -47.32 -10.40
N ILE A 153 5.89 -48.63 -10.71
CA ILE A 153 6.05 -49.68 -9.72
C ILE A 153 7.45 -50.26 -9.92
N ASP A 154 8.35 -49.92 -9.01
CA ASP A 154 9.69 -50.49 -8.98
C ASP A 154 9.72 -51.72 -8.09
N ILE A 155 10.28 -52.80 -8.61
CA ILE A 155 10.49 -54.08 -7.94
C ILE A 155 11.98 -54.32 -7.90
N TRP A 156 12.54 -54.55 -6.72
CA TRP A 156 13.97 -54.81 -6.54
C TRP A 156 14.22 -56.00 -5.59
N GLY A 157 15.45 -56.50 -5.58
CA GLY A 157 15.90 -57.64 -4.80
C GLY A 157 16.21 -58.85 -5.71
N ALA A 158 15.72 -60.01 -5.35
CA ALA A 158 15.90 -61.23 -6.16
C ALA A 158 15.21 -61.14 -7.54
N SER A 159 14.21 -60.28 -7.69
CA SER A 159 13.58 -59.93 -8.96
C SER A 159 13.71 -58.43 -9.20
N GLN A 160 14.06 -58.02 -10.42
CA GLN A 160 14.14 -56.63 -10.82
C GLN A 160 13.21 -56.35 -11.98
N ASN A 161 12.30 -55.39 -11.81
CA ASN A 161 11.42 -54.92 -12.87
C ASN A 161 10.87 -53.56 -12.56
N THR A 162 10.63 -52.72 -13.56
CA THR A 162 9.94 -51.43 -13.42
C THR A 162 8.73 -51.45 -14.35
N ILE A 163 7.54 -51.32 -13.78
CA ILE A 163 6.27 -51.24 -14.49
C ILE A 163 5.82 -49.80 -14.49
N ARG A 164 5.66 -49.21 -15.68
CA ARG A 164 5.16 -47.83 -15.83
C ARG A 164 3.85 -47.92 -16.62
N GLN A 165 2.75 -47.48 -16.01
CA GLN A 165 1.42 -47.50 -16.64
C GLN A 165 0.54 -46.36 -16.16
N GLN A 166 -0.34 -45.90 -17.04
CA GLN A 166 -1.40 -44.98 -16.71
C GLN A 166 -2.64 -45.75 -16.24
N ILE A 167 -3.27 -45.28 -15.16
CA ILE A 167 -4.53 -45.82 -14.65
C ILE A 167 -5.61 -45.55 -15.69
N SER A 168 -6.28 -46.62 -16.16
CA SER A 168 -7.36 -46.57 -17.15
C SER A 168 -8.59 -45.81 -16.62
N PRO A 169 -9.54 -45.42 -17.48
CA PRO A 169 -10.81 -44.81 -17.03
C PRO A 169 -11.60 -45.74 -16.08
N ASP A 170 -11.42 -47.05 -16.14
CA ASP A 170 -12.03 -48.02 -15.21
C ASP A 170 -11.30 -48.11 -13.86
N GLY A 171 -10.26 -47.28 -13.64
CA GLY A 171 -9.49 -47.26 -12.40
C GLY A 171 -8.46 -48.36 -12.26
N THR A 172 -8.14 -49.09 -13.35
CA THR A 172 -7.24 -50.26 -13.31
C THR A 172 -5.94 -50.01 -14.06
N ILE A 173 -4.89 -50.74 -13.65
CA ILE A 173 -3.68 -50.96 -14.44
C ILE A 173 -3.63 -52.42 -14.87
N ASN A 174 -3.05 -52.71 -16.04
CA ASN A 174 -2.96 -54.08 -16.55
C ASN A 174 -1.55 -54.65 -16.33
N ILE A 175 -1.41 -55.55 -15.38
CA ILE A 175 -0.14 -56.18 -15.05
C ILE A 175 -0.04 -57.54 -15.76
N GLN A 176 1.05 -57.76 -16.53
CA GLN A 176 1.30 -59.03 -17.23
C GLN A 176 1.20 -60.21 -16.26
N LYS A 177 0.55 -61.30 -16.71
CA LYS A 177 0.29 -62.52 -15.95
C LYS A 177 -0.68 -62.39 -14.75
N ILE A 178 -1.14 -61.19 -14.38
CA ILE A 178 -2.15 -61.01 -13.33
C ILE A 178 -3.46 -60.53 -13.94
N GLY A 179 -3.37 -59.61 -14.92
CA GLY A 179 -4.53 -58.96 -15.49
C GLY A 179 -4.79 -57.59 -14.85
N PRO A 180 -6.04 -57.09 -14.92
CA PRO A 180 -6.41 -55.80 -14.41
C PRO A 180 -6.38 -55.73 -12.87
N VAL A 181 -5.68 -54.71 -12.32
CA VAL A 181 -5.56 -54.42 -10.88
C VAL A 181 -6.16 -53.06 -10.62
N ASN A 182 -7.18 -52.99 -9.78
CA ASN A 182 -7.86 -51.74 -9.45
C ASN A 182 -7.07 -50.95 -8.40
N LEU A 183 -6.68 -49.71 -8.73
CA LEU A 183 -5.97 -48.79 -7.86
C LEU A 183 -6.80 -47.53 -7.55
N ASN A 184 -7.98 -47.37 -8.15
CA ASN A 184 -8.80 -46.21 -8.00
C ASN A 184 -9.22 -45.96 -6.52
N GLY A 185 -9.02 -44.76 -6.02
CA GLY A 185 -9.38 -44.35 -4.65
C GLY A 185 -8.42 -44.79 -3.56
N LEU A 186 -7.42 -45.62 -3.85
CA LEU A 186 -6.39 -46.03 -2.90
C LEU A 186 -5.38 -44.89 -2.70
N THR A 187 -4.90 -44.72 -1.48
CA THR A 187 -3.69 -43.89 -1.22
C THR A 187 -2.45 -44.64 -1.70
N ILE A 188 -1.32 -43.96 -1.84
CA ILE A 188 -0.06 -44.60 -2.25
C ILE A 188 0.35 -45.71 -1.29
N ALA A 189 0.14 -45.53 0.02
CA ALA A 189 0.45 -46.54 1.03
C ALA A 189 -0.46 -47.78 0.86
N GLU A 190 -1.78 -47.57 0.77
CA GLU A 190 -2.75 -48.64 0.54
C GLU A 190 -2.49 -49.37 -0.76
N ALA A 191 -2.12 -48.64 -1.82
CA ALA A 191 -1.78 -49.25 -3.13
C ALA A 191 -0.48 -50.05 -3.06
N ASN A 192 0.54 -49.59 -2.34
CA ASN A 192 1.76 -50.38 -2.10
C ASN A 192 1.45 -51.73 -1.41
N ASP A 193 0.68 -51.69 -0.33
CA ASP A 193 0.33 -52.89 0.44
C ASP A 193 -0.52 -53.87 -0.41
N TYR A 194 -1.45 -53.31 -1.18
CA TYR A 194 -2.29 -54.09 -2.10
C TYR A 194 -1.47 -54.74 -3.20
N LEU A 195 -0.54 -54.01 -3.82
CA LEU A 195 0.35 -54.49 -4.86
C LEU A 195 1.35 -55.53 -4.33
N LYS A 196 1.90 -55.38 -3.12
CA LYS A 196 2.74 -56.38 -2.47
C LYS A 196 2.04 -57.74 -2.42
N LYS A 197 0.78 -57.76 -1.97
CA LYS A 197 -0.03 -58.97 -1.87
C LYS A 197 -0.35 -59.57 -3.26
N THR A 198 -0.66 -58.71 -4.22
CA THR A 198 -1.08 -59.11 -5.57
C THR A 198 0.09 -59.63 -6.39
N LEU A 199 1.23 -58.92 -6.35
CA LEU A 199 2.44 -59.28 -7.13
C LEU A 199 3.22 -60.45 -6.56
N ASN A 200 3.02 -60.79 -5.28
CA ASN A 200 3.62 -61.97 -4.65
C ASN A 200 3.25 -63.29 -5.38
N LYS A 201 2.18 -63.27 -6.18
CA LYS A 201 1.80 -64.41 -7.03
C LYS A 201 2.78 -64.69 -8.18
N ILE A 202 3.56 -63.69 -8.59
CA ILE A 202 4.48 -63.73 -9.72
C ILE A 202 5.93 -63.55 -9.26
N TYR A 203 6.16 -62.64 -8.31
CA TYR A 203 7.48 -62.31 -7.79
C TYR A 203 7.63 -62.92 -6.38
N ASN A 204 8.39 -64.00 -6.29
CA ASN A 204 8.62 -64.69 -5.04
C ASN A 204 9.39 -63.81 -4.04
N GLY A 205 8.99 -63.84 -2.77
CA GLY A 205 9.68 -63.17 -1.70
C GLY A 205 9.19 -61.76 -1.34
N LEU A 206 8.15 -61.22 -2.03
CA LEU A 206 7.58 -59.92 -1.71
C LEU A 206 6.83 -59.84 -0.37
N ASN A 207 6.31 -60.96 0.12
CA ASN A 207 5.47 -61.04 1.29
C ASN A 207 6.01 -61.97 2.37
N ASN A 208 7.30 -62.32 2.32
CA ASN A 208 7.93 -63.20 3.32
C ASN A 208 8.29 -62.39 4.54
N ALA A 209 7.52 -62.51 5.63
CA ALA A 209 7.69 -61.69 6.85
C ALA A 209 9.03 -61.94 7.56
N ASN A 210 9.67 -63.12 7.32
CA ASN A 210 10.91 -63.51 8.00
C ASN A 210 12.19 -63.28 7.18
N ASP A 211 12.10 -63.16 5.87
CA ASP A 211 13.22 -62.88 4.98
C ASP A 211 12.71 -62.35 3.60
N PRO A 212 12.41 -61.07 3.49
CA PRO A 212 11.95 -60.48 2.23
C PRO A 212 13.12 -60.42 1.25
N THR A 213 13.14 -61.28 0.26
CA THR A 213 14.16 -61.30 -0.79
C THR A 213 13.90 -60.28 -1.92
N SER A 214 12.68 -59.76 -1.99
CA SER A 214 12.28 -58.69 -2.93
C SER A 214 11.35 -57.69 -2.24
N ASP A 215 11.39 -56.40 -2.68
CA ASP A 215 10.45 -55.37 -2.23
C ASP A 215 9.92 -54.58 -3.42
N ILE A 216 8.82 -53.84 -3.19
CA ILE A 216 8.21 -52.99 -4.20
C ILE A 216 7.95 -51.61 -3.68
N ARG A 217 7.96 -50.65 -4.58
CA ARG A 217 7.54 -49.27 -4.30
C ARG A 217 6.75 -48.71 -5.46
N LEU A 218 5.55 -48.24 -5.17
CA LEU A 218 4.75 -47.47 -6.09
C LEU A 218 5.04 -45.99 -5.90
N THR A 219 5.39 -45.31 -6.98
CA THR A 219 5.55 -43.87 -7.04
C THR A 219 4.66 -43.32 -8.15
N LEU A 220 4.29 -42.04 -8.04
CA LEU A 220 3.61 -41.31 -9.12
C LEU A 220 4.63 -40.86 -10.16
N GLY A 221 4.30 -41.13 -11.44
CA GLY A 221 4.98 -40.56 -12.60
C GLY A 221 4.38 -39.19 -12.94
N SER A 222 3.57 -39.12 -13.98
CA SER A 222 2.79 -37.94 -14.30
C SER A 222 1.46 -37.93 -13.55
N ILE A 223 1.00 -36.71 -13.22
CA ILE A 223 -0.21 -36.47 -12.43
C ILE A 223 -1.33 -36.10 -13.41
N ARG A 224 -2.51 -36.69 -13.18
CA ARG A 224 -3.69 -36.38 -13.99
C ARG A 224 -4.08 -34.90 -13.92
N THR A 225 -4.67 -34.41 -14.97
CA THR A 225 -5.39 -33.16 -15.01
C THR A 225 -6.86 -33.36 -14.61
N ILE A 226 -7.41 -32.37 -13.93
CA ILE A 226 -8.82 -32.27 -13.56
C ILE A 226 -9.45 -31.07 -14.25
N GLN A 227 -10.73 -31.17 -14.58
CA GLN A 227 -11.51 -30.06 -15.08
C GLN A 227 -12.36 -29.48 -13.96
N ILE A 228 -12.24 -28.16 -13.75
CA ILE A 228 -13.00 -27.41 -12.76
C ILE A 228 -13.64 -26.18 -13.41
N ASN A 229 -14.69 -25.67 -12.81
CA ASN A 229 -15.32 -24.46 -13.24
C ASN A 229 -15.01 -23.32 -12.26
N VAL A 230 -14.63 -22.14 -12.78
CA VAL A 230 -14.47 -20.91 -11.99
C VAL A 230 -15.50 -19.92 -12.48
N MET A 231 -16.42 -19.54 -11.60
CA MET A 231 -17.61 -18.77 -11.95
C MET A 231 -17.80 -17.55 -11.02
N GLY A 232 -18.70 -16.65 -11.43
CA GLY A 232 -19.02 -15.42 -10.70
C GLY A 232 -18.03 -14.30 -11.00
N GLU A 233 -17.71 -13.51 -9.98
CA GLU A 233 -16.95 -12.26 -10.07
C GLU A 233 -15.43 -12.52 -10.12
N VAL A 234 -14.96 -13.17 -11.17
CA VAL A 234 -13.55 -13.37 -11.52
C VAL A 234 -13.23 -12.69 -12.84
N VAL A 235 -11.94 -12.44 -13.10
CA VAL A 235 -11.51 -11.76 -14.33
C VAL A 235 -11.86 -12.55 -15.58
N GLN A 236 -11.68 -13.88 -15.54
CA GLN A 236 -12.01 -14.78 -16.65
C GLN A 236 -12.80 -15.98 -16.11
N PRO A 237 -14.14 -15.92 -16.10
CA PRO A 237 -14.95 -17.08 -15.75
C PRO A 237 -14.88 -18.15 -16.85
N GLY A 238 -14.88 -19.44 -16.47
CA GLY A 238 -14.83 -20.54 -17.43
C GLY A 238 -14.44 -21.87 -16.82
N THR A 239 -14.25 -22.86 -17.69
CA THR A 239 -13.74 -24.18 -17.33
C THR A 239 -12.24 -24.24 -17.51
N TYR A 240 -11.54 -24.73 -16.50
CA TYR A 240 -10.08 -24.80 -16.45
C TYR A 240 -9.61 -26.22 -16.27
N SER A 241 -8.57 -26.60 -17.03
CA SER A 241 -7.84 -27.84 -16.85
C SER A 241 -6.63 -27.60 -15.97
N LEU A 242 -6.60 -28.17 -14.78
CA LEU A 242 -5.57 -28.00 -13.77
C LEU A 242 -5.00 -29.33 -13.32
N SER A 243 -3.80 -29.34 -12.74
CA SER A 243 -3.26 -30.53 -12.07
C SER A 243 -4.17 -30.94 -10.90
N SER A 244 -4.30 -32.24 -10.64
CA SER A 244 -5.04 -32.75 -9.47
C SER A 244 -4.40 -32.32 -8.10
N PHE A 245 -3.26 -31.68 -8.11
CA PHE A 245 -2.67 -31.02 -6.93
C PHE A 245 -3.11 -29.56 -6.76
N ALA A 246 -3.84 -29.02 -7.72
CA ALA A 246 -4.29 -27.66 -7.66
C ALA A 246 -5.26 -27.42 -6.51
N THR A 247 -5.20 -26.24 -5.95
CA THR A 247 -6.05 -25.74 -4.88
C THR A 247 -6.96 -24.63 -5.41
N VAL A 248 -7.85 -24.12 -4.56
CA VAL A 248 -8.71 -22.99 -4.91
C VAL A 248 -7.88 -21.76 -5.30
N PHE A 249 -6.75 -21.50 -4.65
CA PHE A 249 -5.89 -20.38 -5.00
C PHE A 249 -5.24 -20.53 -6.39
N HIS A 250 -4.87 -21.75 -6.77
CA HIS A 250 -4.40 -22.02 -8.13
C HIS A 250 -5.50 -21.76 -9.18
N ALA A 251 -6.75 -22.11 -8.88
CA ALA A 251 -7.87 -21.86 -9.77
C ALA A 251 -8.14 -20.35 -9.93
N LEU A 252 -8.14 -19.60 -8.83
CA LEU A 252 -8.28 -18.15 -8.87
C LEU A 252 -7.14 -17.47 -9.67
N TYR A 253 -5.90 -17.91 -9.46
CA TYR A 253 -4.76 -17.42 -10.22
C TYR A 253 -4.93 -17.67 -11.73
N ARG A 254 -5.34 -18.88 -12.12
CA ARG A 254 -5.58 -19.24 -13.54
C ARG A 254 -6.73 -18.47 -14.15
N ALA A 255 -7.73 -18.08 -13.36
CA ALA A 255 -8.84 -17.23 -13.78
C ALA A 255 -8.46 -15.74 -13.85
N GLY A 256 -7.19 -15.38 -13.61
CA GLY A 256 -6.72 -13.99 -13.62
C GLY A 256 -7.09 -13.21 -12.36
N GLY A 257 -7.53 -13.89 -11.29
CA GLY A 257 -7.92 -13.30 -10.02
C GLY A 257 -9.40 -12.93 -9.94
N VAL A 258 -9.71 -12.19 -8.88
CA VAL A 258 -11.07 -11.72 -8.57
C VAL A 258 -11.34 -10.38 -9.27
N SER A 259 -12.54 -10.18 -9.82
CA SER A 259 -12.96 -8.94 -10.48
C SER A 259 -13.10 -7.76 -9.48
N ASP A 260 -13.31 -6.55 -9.97
CA ASP A 260 -13.41 -5.35 -9.11
C ASP A 260 -14.56 -5.39 -8.11
N ILE A 261 -15.61 -6.13 -8.40
CA ILE A 261 -16.77 -6.29 -7.52
C ILE A 261 -16.81 -7.65 -6.81
N GLY A 262 -15.87 -8.56 -7.09
CA GLY A 262 -15.84 -9.88 -6.47
C GLY A 262 -15.36 -9.86 -5.03
N SER A 263 -15.86 -10.80 -4.23
CA SER A 263 -15.47 -10.98 -2.84
C SER A 263 -14.20 -11.81 -2.72
N LEU A 264 -13.21 -11.31 -1.96
CA LEU A 264 -12.04 -12.06 -1.51
C LEU A 264 -12.31 -12.82 -0.19
N ARG A 265 -13.44 -12.57 0.44
CA ARG A 265 -13.74 -13.10 1.77
C ARG A 265 -14.86 -14.15 1.79
N ASN A 266 -15.48 -14.40 0.62
CA ASN A 266 -16.58 -15.33 0.48
C ASN A 266 -16.41 -16.19 -0.78
N VAL A 267 -15.18 -16.67 -1.06
CA VAL A 267 -14.95 -17.61 -2.18
C VAL A 267 -15.50 -18.97 -1.79
N GLN A 268 -16.43 -19.49 -2.58
CA GLN A 268 -17.13 -20.73 -2.29
C GLN A 268 -16.61 -21.89 -3.15
N LEU A 269 -16.35 -23.02 -2.53
CA LEU A 269 -16.06 -24.28 -3.24
C LEU A 269 -17.28 -25.19 -3.19
N VAL A 270 -17.86 -25.42 -4.35
CA VAL A 270 -19.04 -26.27 -4.52
C VAL A 270 -18.63 -27.60 -5.17
N ARG A 271 -18.98 -28.69 -4.53
CA ARG A 271 -18.75 -30.07 -4.99
C ARG A 271 -20.05 -30.85 -4.96
N ASN A 272 -20.39 -31.49 -6.08
CA ASN A 272 -21.65 -32.25 -6.22
C ASN A 272 -22.88 -31.42 -5.79
N GLY A 273 -22.92 -30.14 -6.17
CA GLY A 273 -24.02 -29.21 -5.86
C GLY A 273 -24.10 -28.73 -4.40
N LYS A 274 -23.12 -29.08 -3.56
CA LYS A 274 -23.06 -28.65 -2.15
C LYS A 274 -21.87 -27.73 -1.91
N ASN A 275 -22.08 -26.63 -1.20
CA ASN A 275 -20.97 -25.81 -0.72
C ASN A 275 -20.22 -26.58 0.37
N ILE A 276 -18.98 -26.96 0.10
CA ILE A 276 -18.13 -27.72 1.03
C ILE A 276 -17.17 -26.83 1.82
N ALA A 277 -16.88 -25.62 1.31
CA ALA A 277 -16.02 -24.67 2.00
C ALA A 277 -16.28 -23.24 1.52
N THR A 278 -16.07 -22.30 2.43
CA THR A 278 -16.01 -20.85 2.14
C THR A 278 -14.64 -20.34 2.54
N ILE A 279 -13.89 -19.85 1.58
CA ILE A 279 -12.50 -19.44 1.71
C ILE A 279 -12.43 -17.93 1.89
N ASP A 280 -11.73 -17.48 2.95
CA ASP A 280 -11.44 -16.09 3.23
C ASP A 280 -9.96 -15.80 2.91
N VAL A 281 -9.70 -15.20 1.75
CA VAL A 281 -8.35 -14.88 1.27
C VAL A 281 -7.62 -13.92 2.22
N TYR A 282 -8.34 -13.09 3.00
CA TYR A 282 -7.72 -12.22 4.01
C TYR A 282 -7.01 -13.01 5.11
N GLN A 283 -7.52 -14.21 5.48
CA GLN A 283 -6.84 -15.07 6.45
C GLN A 283 -5.48 -15.53 5.94
N PHE A 284 -5.39 -15.82 4.64
CA PHE A 284 -4.13 -16.14 4.00
C PHE A 284 -3.18 -14.93 3.96
N ILE A 285 -3.66 -13.78 3.42
CA ILE A 285 -2.81 -12.59 3.22
C ILE A 285 -2.30 -12.02 4.55
N MET A 286 -3.15 -11.96 5.58
CA MET A 286 -2.83 -11.27 6.83
C MET A 286 -2.24 -12.19 7.90
N LYS A 287 -2.60 -13.48 7.90
CA LYS A 287 -2.21 -14.44 8.95
C LYS A 287 -1.40 -15.61 8.44
N GLY A 288 -1.20 -15.75 7.13
CA GLY A 288 -0.52 -16.89 6.54
C GLY A 288 -1.29 -18.21 6.69
N ASN A 289 -2.60 -18.15 6.98
CA ASN A 289 -3.42 -19.35 7.14
C ASN A 289 -3.81 -19.91 5.77
N ILE A 290 -3.29 -21.10 5.45
CA ILE A 290 -3.57 -21.86 4.21
C ILE A 290 -4.50 -23.04 4.43
N GLN A 291 -5.04 -23.23 5.63
CA GLN A 291 -5.87 -24.41 5.94
C GLN A 291 -7.16 -24.44 5.12
N ASP A 292 -7.66 -23.28 4.72
CA ASP A 292 -8.85 -23.13 3.90
C ASP A 292 -8.56 -23.30 2.39
N ASP A 293 -7.29 -23.39 1.98
CA ASP A 293 -6.89 -23.60 0.58
C ASP A 293 -7.02 -25.09 0.19
N ILE A 294 -8.24 -25.50 -0.05
CA ILE A 294 -8.63 -26.90 -0.27
C ILE A 294 -8.22 -27.35 -1.67
N ARG A 295 -7.77 -28.61 -1.77
CA ARG A 295 -7.51 -29.26 -3.05
C ARG A 295 -8.79 -29.49 -3.84
N LEU A 296 -8.67 -29.20 -5.14
CA LEU A 296 -9.74 -29.35 -6.09
C LEU A 296 -9.88 -30.80 -6.56
N GLN A 297 -11.09 -31.16 -6.95
CA GLN A 297 -11.43 -32.47 -7.56
C GLN A 297 -12.12 -32.23 -8.90
N GLU A 298 -12.19 -33.30 -9.69
CA GLU A 298 -12.91 -33.31 -10.96
C GLU A 298 -14.35 -32.82 -10.78
N GLY A 299 -14.76 -31.83 -11.60
CA GLY A 299 -16.12 -31.29 -11.58
C GLY A 299 -16.40 -30.28 -10.47
N ASP A 300 -15.41 -29.87 -9.68
CA ASP A 300 -15.57 -28.79 -8.68
C ASP A 300 -15.92 -27.46 -9.34
N VAL A 301 -16.69 -26.67 -8.63
CA VAL A 301 -17.04 -25.30 -9.02
C VAL A 301 -16.56 -24.33 -7.96
N VAL A 302 -15.68 -23.40 -8.34
CA VAL A 302 -15.24 -22.28 -7.51
C VAL A 302 -16.12 -21.08 -7.88
N ILE A 303 -16.87 -20.55 -6.92
CA ILE A 303 -17.79 -19.43 -7.12
C ILE A 303 -17.31 -18.24 -6.31
N VAL A 304 -17.12 -17.11 -6.97
CA VAL A 304 -16.79 -15.83 -6.34
C VAL A 304 -18.03 -14.92 -6.42
N PRO A 305 -18.77 -14.70 -5.33
CA PRO A 305 -19.88 -13.75 -5.34
C PRO A 305 -19.36 -12.30 -5.29
N ALA A 306 -20.24 -11.33 -5.50
CA ALA A 306 -19.96 -9.93 -5.24
C ALA A 306 -19.71 -9.69 -3.73
N TYR A 307 -18.91 -8.66 -3.38
CA TYR A 307 -18.72 -8.27 -1.99
C TYR A 307 -19.98 -7.61 -1.41
N ASP A 308 -20.21 -7.78 -0.11
CA ASP A 308 -21.34 -7.16 0.60
C ASP A 308 -20.97 -5.77 1.14
N ILE A 309 -19.83 -5.63 1.79
CA ILE A 309 -19.43 -4.42 2.51
C ILE A 309 -18.00 -4.05 2.10
N LEU A 310 -17.86 -2.89 1.47
CA LEU A 310 -16.57 -2.29 1.12
C LEU A 310 -16.44 -0.94 1.84
N VAL A 311 -15.41 -0.78 2.64
CA VAL A 311 -15.16 0.40 3.47
C VAL A 311 -13.82 1.02 3.08
N LYS A 312 -13.78 2.35 2.97
CA LYS A 312 -12.54 3.10 2.77
C LYS A 312 -12.00 3.58 4.13
N ILE A 313 -10.71 3.44 4.35
CA ILE A 313 -10.00 4.12 5.43
C ILE A 313 -8.88 4.97 4.85
N ASP A 314 -8.76 6.21 5.31
CA ASP A 314 -7.87 7.24 4.78
C ASP A 314 -7.23 8.07 5.89
N GLY A 315 -6.27 8.94 5.53
CA GLY A 315 -5.53 9.78 6.47
C GLY A 315 -4.39 9.06 7.18
N LYS A 316 -4.17 9.34 8.46
CA LYS A 316 -3.00 8.90 9.23
C LYS A 316 -3.09 7.44 9.72
N VAL A 317 -3.17 6.52 8.75
CA VAL A 317 -3.08 5.08 8.95
C VAL A 317 -1.98 4.50 8.07
N LYS A 318 -1.33 3.43 8.52
CA LYS A 318 -0.18 2.84 7.80
C LYS A 318 -0.52 2.32 6.41
N ARG A 319 -1.79 1.97 6.16
CA ARG A 319 -2.27 1.45 4.87
C ARG A 319 -3.63 2.06 4.53
N PRO A 320 -3.65 3.27 3.97
CA PRO A 320 -4.88 3.90 3.48
C PRO A 320 -5.36 3.17 2.22
N MET A 321 -6.47 2.43 2.31
CA MET A 321 -7.03 1.59 1.24
C MET A 321 -8.52 1.34 1.47
N ARG A 322 -9.14 0.61 0.53
CA ARG A 322 -10.46 0.01 0.71
C ARG A 322 -10.33 -1.42 1.18
N PHE A 323 -11.13 -1.79 2.17
CA PHE A 323 -11.16 -3.14 2.75
C PHE A 323 -12.55 -3.73 2.66
N GLU A 324 -12.63 -4.99 2.26
CA GLU A 324 -13.84 -5.78 2.37
C GLU A 324 -14.05 -6.21 3.82
N MET A 325 -15.24 -5.91 4.35
CA MET A 325 -15.60 -6.18 5.74
C MET A 325 -16.72 -7.22 5.83
N LYS A 326 -16.76 -7.98 6.91
CA LYS A 326 -17.89 -8.85 7.27
C LYS A 326 -18.86 -8.08 8.17
N LYS A 327 -20.13 -8.53 8.21
CA LYS A 327 -21.21 -7.87 8.98
C LYS A 327 -20.95 -7.77 10.48
N ASP A 328 -20.17 -8.70 11.02
CA ASP A 328 -19.79 -8.78 12.43
C ASP A 328 -18.53 -7.99 12.78
N GLU A 329 -17.79 -7.51 11.79
CA GLU A 329 -16.55 -6.77 12.00
C GLU A 329 -16.80 -5.30 12.36
N SER A 330 -15.88 -4.75 13.15
CA SER A 330 -15.98 -3.40 13.72
C SER A 330 -14.90 -2.46 13.15
N LEU A 331 -14.99 -1.19 13.52
CA LEU A 331 -13.99 -0.17 13.20
C LEU A 331 -12.60 -0.57 13.72
N SER A 332 -12.51 -1.22 14.89
CA SER A 332 -11.23 -1.75 15.41
C SER A 332 -10.63 -2.80 14.47
N THR A 333 -11.45 -3.66 13.87
CA THR A 333 -11.00 -4.63 12.87
C THR A 333 -10.47 -3.93 11.61
N LEU A 334 -11.18 -2.91 11.14
CA LEU A 334 -10.74 -2.10 9.99
C LEU A 334 -9.37 -1.44 10.25
N ILE A 335 -9.18 -0.85 11.44
CA ILE A 335 -7.90 -0.25 11.85
C ILE A 335 -6.78 -1.31 11.82
N SER A 336 -7.06 -2.53 12.30
CA SER A 336 -6.08 -3.62 12.26
C SER A 336 -5.71 -4.03 10.83
N TYR A 337 -6.68 -4.04 9.90
CA TYR A 337 -6.45 -4.29 8.48
C TYR A 337 -5.62 -3.18 7.82
N ALA A 338 -5.82 -1.93 8.24
CA ALA A 338 -5.01 -0.80 7.82
C ALA A 338 -3.59 -0.81 8.42
N GLY A 339 -3.24 -1.80 9.27
CA GLY A 339 -1.93 -1.91 9.92
C GLY A 339 -1.75 -1.02 11.14
N GLY A 340 -2.83 -0.40 11.62
CA GLY A 340 -2.83 0.57 12.71
C GLY A 340 -2.55 2.00 12.26
N PHE A 341 -2.36 2.87 13.22
CA PHE A 341 -2.15 4.31 13.02
C PHE A 341 -0.68 4.65 12.71
N GLU A 342 -0.47 5.77 12.04
CA GLU A 342 0.83 6.44 11.98
C GLU A 342 1.17 7.11 13.32
N ALA A 343 2.43 7.51 13.51
CA ALA A 343 2.92 8.05 14.78
C ALA A 343 2.29 9.41 15.13
N ASP A 344 1.93 10.19 14.13
CA ASP A 344 1.31 11.51 14.25
C ASP A 344 -0.23 11.49 14.10
N ALA A 345 -0.84 10.30 14.14
CA ALA A 345 -2.28 10.15 14.05
C ALA A 345 -2.99 10.59 15.35
N TYR A 346 -4.12 11.28 15.20
CA TYR A 346 -5.03 11.55 16.30
C TYR A 346 -5.93 10.34 16.57
N THR A 347 -5.58 9.57 17.58
CA THR A 347 -6.21 8.26 17.86
C THR A 347 -7.43 8.31 18.78
N ARG A 348 -7.77 9.49 19.35
CA ARG A 348 -8.88 9.62 20.30
C ARG A 348 -10.26 9.53 19.66
N SER A 349 -10.36 9.87 18.39
CA SER A 349 -11.59 9.72 17.61
C SER A 349 -11.29 9.62 16.12
N LEU A 350 -12.16 8.92 15.40
CA LEU A 350 -12.18 8.84 13.95
C LEU A 350 -13.46 9.42 13.42
N ARG A 351 -13.38 10.07 12.27
CA ARG A 351 -14.54 10.54 11.54
C ARG A 351 -14.98 9.47 10.55
N VAL A 352 -16.25 9.11 10.60
CA VAL A 352 -16.88 8.15 9.69
C VAL A 352 -17.97 8.89 8.92
N VAL A 353 -17.81 8.97 7.60
CA VAL A 353 -18.84 9.48 6.70
C VAL A 353 -19.61 8.28 6.15
N ARG A 354 -20.91 8.27 6.35
CA ARG A 354 -21.84 7.19 5.99
C ARG A 354 -22.91 7.71 5.07
N GLN A 355 -23.34 6.90 4.13
CA GLN A 355 -24.50 7.18 3.28
C GLN A 355 -25.74 6.47 3.85
N ASN A 356 -26.83 7.20 4.03
CA ASN A 356 -28.10 6.64 4.53
C ASN A 356 -29.15 6.38 3.41
N GLY A 357 -28.74 6.54 2.15
CA GLY A 357 -29.60 6.39 0.97
C GLY A 357 -30.23 7.69 0.47
N GLN A 358 -30.17 8.77 1.24
CA GLN A 358 -30.66 10.10 0.87
C GLN A 358 -29.58 11.16 1.06
N GLU A 359 -28.83 11.10 2.14
CA GLU A 359 -27.86 12.11 2.55
C GLU A 359 -26.61 11.46 3.13
N TYR A 360 -25.60 12.28 3.38
CA TYR A 360 -24.40 11.88 4.11
C TYR A 360 -24.56 12.16 5.59
N GLU A 361 -24.23 11.20 6.41
CA GLU A 361 -24.17 11.29 7.87
C GLU A 361 -22.72 11.29 8.31
N VAL A 362 -22.33 12.23 9.19
CA VAL A 362 -21.01 12.29 9.78
C VAL A 362 -21.06 11.80 11.22
N ASN A 363 -20.32 10.75 11.51
CA ASN A 363 -20.21 10.16 12.84
C ASN A 363 -18.78 10.38 13.37
N THR A 364 -18.64 10.94 14.57
CA THR A 364 -17.38 10.99 15.30
C THR A 364 -17.35 9.86 16.30
N VAL A 365 -16.59 8.81 15.99
CA VAL A 365 -16.48 7.61 16.83
C VAL A 365 -15.28 7.77 17.74
N LYS A 366 -15.47 7.63 19.05
CA LYS A 366 -14.40 7.70 20.06
C LYS A 366 -13.64 6.39 20.17
N ASP A 367 -12.41 6.43 20.66
CA ASP A 367 -11.52 5.28 20.82
C ASP A 367 -12.16 4.12 21.63
N LEU A 368 -12.94 4.44 22.64
CA LEU A 368 -13.66 3.45 23.46
C LEU A 368 -14.72 2.68 22.65
N ASP A 369 -15.26 3.26 21.58
CA ASP A 369 -16.35 2.71 20.77
C ASP A 369 -15.85 1.95 19.53
N TYR A 370 -14.56 1.96 19.22
CA TYR A 370 -14.01 1.33 18.01
C TYR A 370 -14.33 -0.16 17.89
N SER A 371 -14.38 -0.88 19.02
CA SER A 371 -14.64 -2.32 19.03
C SER A 371 -16.12 -2.68 18.81
N VAL A 372 -17.03 -1.76 19.09
CA VAL A 372 -18.48 -1.98 18.98
C VAL A 372 -19.10 -1.33 17.75
N TYR A 373 -18.45 -0.31 17.17
CA TYR A 373 -18.96 0.39 16.00
C TYR A 373 -18.88 -0.48 14.75
N LYS A 374 -20.05 -0.89 14.23
CA LYS A 374 -20.13 -1.74 13.04
C LYS A 374 -20.05 -0.93 11.76
N MET A 375 -19.24 -1.44 10.83
CA MET A 375 -19.04 -0.84 9.53
C MET A 375 -20.20 -1.18 8.57
N ARG A 376 -20.51 -0.28 7.64
CA ARG A 376 -21.50 -0.47 6.58
C ARG A 376 -20.87 -0.24 5.22
N ASN A 377 -21.51 -0.80 4.20
CA ASN A 377 -21.03 -0.61 2.82
C ASN A 377 -20.99 0.88 2.45
N GLY A 378 -19.89 1.31 1.86
CA GLY A 378 -19.67 2.69 1.45
C GLY A 378 -19.19 3.65 2.55
N ASP A 379 -19.01 3.18 3.80
CA ASP A 379 -18.41 4.01 4.86
C ASP A 379 -17.01 4.49 4.46
N VAL A 380 -16.74 5.77 4.75
CA VAL A 380 -15.43 6.39 4.60
C VAL A 380 -14.92 6.83 5.96
N VAL A 381 -13.85 6.22 6.42
CA VAL A 381 -13.20 6.50 7.71
C VAL A 381 -11.99 7.38 7.47
N THR A 382 -11.85 8.46 8.25
CA THR A 382 -10.69 9.35 8.20
C THR A 382 -10.02 9.41 9.55
N ALA A 383 -8.72 9.09 9.58
CA ALA A 383 -7.83 9.31 10.72
C ALA A 383 -7.10 10.64 10.52
N GLU A 384 -7.35 11.61 11.39
CA GLU A 384 -6.72 12.92 11.31
C GLU A 384 -5.33 12.92 11.96
N ALA A 385 -4.50 13.91 11.64
CA ALA A 385 -3.25 14.14 12.33
C ALA A 385 -3.48 14.81 13.70
N ILE A 386 -2.54 14.63 14.63
CA ILE A 386 -2.47 15.45 15.84
C ILE A 386 -2.29 16.92 15.45
N LEU A 387 -2.76 17.81 16.31
CA LEU A 387 -2.59 19.26 16.07
C LEU A 387 -1.10 19.60 16.02
N ASN A 388 -0.71 20.37 15.00
CA ASN A 388 0.66 20.88 14.87
C ASN A 388 0.92 22.01 15.87
N ARG A 389 0.93 21.67 17.15
CA ARG A 389 1.24 22.59 18.23
C ARG A 389 1.93 21.86 19.38
N PHE A 390 2.81 22.58 20.06
CA PHE A 390 3.48 22.07 21.25
C PHE A 390 2.67 22.42 22.50
N ILE A 391 2.66 21.53 23.46
CA ILE A 391 1.98 21.73 24.75
C ILE A 391 2.77 22.70 25.63
N ASN A 392 4.11 22.66 25.54
CA ASN A 392 5.04 23.28 26.47
C ASN A 392 6.28 23.88 25.78
N LYS A 393 6.09 24.43 24.60
CA LYS A 393 7.18 25.06 23.83
C LYS A 393 7.53 26.42 24.41
N LEU A 394 8.84 26.67 24.56
CA LEU A 394 9.48 27.98 24.62
C LEU A 394 10.44 28.08 23.45
N GLU A 395 10.72 29.28 23.00
CA GLU A 395 11.71 29.50 21.95
C GLU A 395 12.58 30.70 22.30
N ILE A 396 13.89 30.56 22.06
CA ILE A 396 14.85 31.68 22.18
C ILE A 396 15.59 31.83 20.85
N ARG A 397 15.65 33.06 20.38
CA ARG A 397 16.26 33.46 19.10
C ARG A 397 17.26 34.57 19.28
N GLY A 398 18.17 34.74 18.30
CA GLY A 398 19.11 35.83 18.23
C GLY A 398 20.41 35.56 19.00
N ALA A 399 20.96 36.54 19.67
CA ALA A 399 22.32 36.59 20.22
C ALA A 399 22.48 35.79 21.52
N VAL A 400 22.31 34.46 21.43
CA VAL A 400 22.58 33.47 22.48
C VAL A 400 23.45 32.35 21.92
N TYR A 401 24.17 31.62 22.77
CA TYR A 401 25.04 30.55 22.30
C TYR A 401 24.28 29.39 21.71
N ARG A 402 23.07 29.10 22.22
CA ARG A 402 22.20 28.01 21.68
C ARG A 402 20.77 28.49 21.44
N PRO A 403 20.54 29.17 20.32
CA PRO A 403 19.16 29.51 19.92
C PRO A 403 18.40 28.22 19.58
N GLY A 404 17.07 28.20 19.82
CA GLY A 404 16.22 27.03 19.50
C GLY A 404 15.00 26.91 20.39
N ILE A 405 14.42 25.70 20.34
CA ILE A 405 13.20 25.35 21.08
C ILE A 405 13.58 24.68 22.41
N TYR A 406 12.94 25.12 23.47
CA TYR A 406 13.13 24.64 24.82
C TYR A 406 11.80 24.19 25.45
N GLN A 407 11.90 23.38 26.48
CA GLN A 407 10.75 22.87 27.21
C GLN A 407 10.38 23.80 28.36
N LEU A 408 9.15 24.35 28.37
CA LEU A 408 8.59 24.96 29.57
C LEU A 408 8.29 23.91 30.61
N ASN A 409 8.91 23.98 31.79
CA ASN A 409 8.70 23.08 32.92
C ASN A 409 8.88 23.81 34.25
N GLY A 410 8.73 23.12 35.38
CA GLY A 410 8.85 23.73 36.72
C GLY A 410 10.21 24.29 37.06
N LYS A 411 11.28 23.94 36.31
CA LYS A 411 12.64 24.47 36.50
C LYS A 411 12.99 25.56 35.52
N LEU A 412 12.44 25.50 34.30
CA LEU A 412 12.66 26.44 33.21
C LEU A 412 11.33 27.16 32.94
N ASN A 413 11.07 28.23 33.66
CA ASN A 413 9.82 28.96 33.59
C ASN A 413 10.02 30.51 33.64
N THR A 414 11.25 31.01 33.60
CA THR A 414 11.55 32.44 33.58
C THR A 414 12.58 32.79 32.52
N VAL A 415 12.65 34.07 32.16
CA VAL A 415 13.59 34.58 31.15
C VAL A 415 15.04 34.28 31.53
N ARG A 416 15.44 34.50 32.83
CA ARG A 416 16.79 34.20 33.30
C ARG A 416 17.16 32.74 33.12
N GLU A 417 16.26 31.83 33.47
CA GLU A 417 16.50 30.40 33.33
C GLU A 417 16.60 29.99 31.88
N LEU A 418 15.77 30.55 30.98
CA LEU A 418 15.82 30.29 29.56
C LEU A 418 17.15 30.73 28.93
N VAL A 419 17.64 31.96 29.30
CA VAL A 419 18.96 32.43 28.84
C VAL A 419 20.10 31.54 29.36
N ASN A 420 20.02 31.12 30.63
CA ASN A 420 21.03 30.22 31.21
C ASN A 420 21.02 28.82 30.53
N GLU A 421 19.85 28.28 30.23
CA GLU A 421 19.72 27.02 29.53
C GLU A 421 20.23 27.09 28.07
N ALA A 422 20.08 28.27 27.44
CA ALA A 422 20.68 28.60 26.16
C ALA A 422 22.20 28.88 26.24
N GLN A 423 22.81 28.52 27.37
CA GLN A 423 24.26 28.69 27.66
C GLN A 423 24.73 30.15 27.68
N GLY A 424 23.82 31.09 27.90
CA GLY A 424 24.14 32.50 28.02
C GLY A 424 24.08 33.29 26.72
N LEU A 425 24.51 34.52 26.80
CA LEU A 425 24.46 35.52 25.74
C LEU A 425 25.77 35.55 24.97
N THR A 426 25.73 35.77 23.67
CA THR A 426 26.93 36.03 22.87
C THR A 426 27.48 37.44 23.15
N GLY A 427 28.77 37.65 22.79
CA GLY A 427 29.44 38.94 23.09
C GLY A 427 28.86 40.13 22.32
N ASP A 428 28.11 39.89 21.27
CA ASP A 428 27.43 40.88 20.44
C ASP A 428 25.96 41.10 20.81
N ALA A 429 25.49 40.49 21.91
CA ALA A 429 24.09 40.60 22.34
C ALA A 429 23.75 42.03 22.78
N PHE A 430 22.64 42.58 22.26
CA PHE A 430 22.10 43.87 22.68
C PHE A 430 21.13 43.71 23.85
N LEU A 431 21.63 43.90 25.06
CA LEU A 431 21.01 43.48 26.33
C LEU A 431 19.78 44.29 26.73
N ASN A 432 19.73 45.57 26.33
CA ASN A 432 18.72 46.52 26.84
C ASN A 432 17.40 46.49 26.06
N ARG A 433 17.30 45.68 24.99
CA ARG A 433 16.17 45.72 24.06
C ARG A 433 15.79 44.37 23.49
N ALA A 434 15.77 43.37 24.32
CA ALA A 434 15.20 42.10 23.95
C ALA A 434 13.66 42.19 23.88
N VAL A 435 13.07 41.30 23.17
CA VAL A 435 11.63 41.28 22.91
C VAL A 435 11.06 39.88 23.20
N LEU A 436 10.04 39.85 24.03
CA LEU A 436 9.27 38.64 24.29
C LEU A 436 7.95 38.71 23.50
N TYR A 437 7.79 37.79 22.53
CA TYR A 437 6.54 37.59 21.82
C TYR A 437 5.71 36.58 22.59
N ARG A 438 4.54 37.02 23.07
CA ARG A 438 3.61 36.18 23.85
C ARG A 438 2.29 36.04 23.12
N GLN A 439 1.84 34.80 22.96
CA GLN A 439 0.53 34.55 22.41
C GLN A 439 -0.55 34.64 23.48
N ARG A 440 -1.53 35.53 23.27
CA ARG A 440 -2.73 35.65 24.12
C ARG A 440 -3.73 34.53 23.87
N GLU A 441 -4.76 34.43 24.70
CA GLU A 441 -5.83 33.42 24.54
C GLU A 441 -6.64 33.59 23.25
N ASP A 442 -6.77 34.82 22.75
CA ASP A 442 -7.40 35.14 21.46
C ASP A 442 -6.50 34.93 20.25
N LEU A 443 -5.36 34.26 20.44
CA LEU A 443 -4.32 33.98 19.45
C LEU A 443 -3.59 35.22 18.90
N THR A 444 -3.86 36.41 19.40
CA THR A 444 -3.08 37.63 19.08
C THR A 444 -1.70 37.55 19.74
N THR A 445 -0.72 38.21 19.12
CA THR A 445 0.65 38.29 19.68
C THR A 445 0.85 39.60 20.41
N GLU A 446 1.19 39.52 21.68
CA GLU A 446 1.65 40.63 22.50
C GLU A 446 3.16 40.73 22.43
N VAL A 447 3.65 41.96 22.34
CA VAL A 447 5.08 42.26 22.30
C VAL A 447 5.48 42.91 23.62
N VAL A 448 6.28 42.19 24.41
CA VAL A 448 6.73 42.66 25.73
C VAL A 448 8.23 43.05 25.64
N PRO A 449 8.60 44.30 25.86
CA PRO A 449 10.02 44.68 25.89
C PRO A 449 10.69 44.06 27.13
N VAL A 450 11.90 43.56 26.97
CA VAL A 450 12.66 42.88 28.03
C VAL A 450 14.05 43.47 28.14
N ASP A 451 14.38 43.97 29.31
CA ASP A 451 15.76 44.34 29.65
C ASP A 451 16.49 43.14 30.24
N ILE A 452 17.20 42.44 29.36
CA ILE A 452 17.94 41.24 29.75
C ILE A 452 19.02 41.55 30.77
N LYS A 453 19.70 42.70 30.62
CA LYS A 453 20.76 43.11 31.56
C LYS A 453 20.20 43.26 32.98
N ALA A 454 19.14 44.01 33.13
CA ALA A 454 18.51 44.23 34.43
C ALA A 454 17.98 42.93 35.06
N ILE A 455 17.47 42.03 34.26
CA ILE A 455 17.02 40.68 34.73
C ILE A 455 18.21 39.84 35.18
N MET A 456 19.30 39.80 34.41
CA MET A 456 20.48 38.98 34.73
C MET A 456 21.21 39.53 35.94
N ASP A 457 21.31 40.87 36.09
CA ASP A 457 21.92 41.52 37.23
C ASP A 457 21.03 41.51 38.51
N GLY A 458 19.77 41.11 38.39
CA GLY A 458 18.82 41.02 39.51
C GLY A 458 18.24 42.37 39.92
N THR A 459 18.41 43.43 39.14
CA THR A 459 17.88 44.79 39.37
C THR A 459 16.44 44.97 38.89
N SER A 460 15.95 44.05 38.03
CA SER A 460 14.57 44.01 37.57
C SER A 460 13.92 42.67 37.90
N GLN A 461 12.59 42.68 37.97
CA GLN A 461 11.81 41.47 38.20
C GLN A 461 11.97 40.50 37.03
N ASN A 462 12.25 39.22 37.35
CA ASN A 462 12.35 38.17 36.36
C ASN A 462 10.98 37.83 35.79
N ILE A 463 10.85 37.79 34.45
CA ILE A 463 9.58 37.59 33.77
C ILE A 463 9.27 36.08 33.73
N ILE A 464 8.07 35.73 34.18
CA ILE A 464 7.55 34.34 34.07
C ILE A 464 7.16 34.09 32.62
N LEU A 465 7.67 33.00 32.07
CA LEU A 465 7.38 32.55 30.71
C LEU A 465 6.09 31.73 30.64
N MET A 466 5.39 31.83 29.53
CA MET A 466 4.20 31.06 29.21
C MET A 466 4.46 30.18 27.99
N LYS A 467 3.60 29.15 27.78
CA LYS A 467 3.68 28.29 26.60
C LYS A 467 3.66 29.14 25.32
N ASN A 468 4.48 28.73 24.36
CA ASN A 468 4.68 29.39 23.07
C ASN A 468 5.31 30.77 23.12
N ASP A 469 5.85 31.23 24.28
CA ASP A 469 6.64 32.43 24.32
C ASP A 469 7.89 32.31 23.46
N ILE A 470 8.21 33.38 22.71
CA ILE A 470 9.42 33.49 21.91
C ILE A 470 10.22 34.68 22.43
N LEU A 471 11.41 34.40 22.98
CA LEU A 471 12.33 35.44 23.41
C LEU A 471 13.33 35.72 22.28
N TYR A 472 13.31 36.94 21.77
CA TYR A 472 14.27 37.39 20.76
C TYR A 472 15.26 38.37 21.37
N ILE A 473 16.54 38.07 21.29
CA ILE A 473 17.65 38.91 21.79
C ILE A 473 18.44 39.36 20.56
N PRO A 474 18.29 40.62 20.14
CA PRO A 474 18.99 41.14 18.96
C PRO A 474 20.51 41.22 19.20
N SER A 475 21.27 41.08 18.13
CA SER A 475 22.69 41.44 18.12
C SER A 475 22.90 42.93 17.88
N ILE A 476 24.08 43.43 18.18
CA ILE A 476 24.47 44.81 17.83
C ILE A 476 24.41 45.00 16.32
N HIS A 477 24.78 44.00 15.55
CA HIS A 477 24.75 44.04 14.09
C HIS A 477 23.31 44.13 13.49
N ASP A 478 22.32 43.50 14.13
CA ASP A 478 20.91 43.58 13.70
C ASP A 478 20.34 45.00 13.79
N LEU A 479 20.98 45.85 14.61
CA LEU A 479 20.58 47.25 14.78
C LEU A 479 21.27 48.17 13.77
N GLU A 480 22.49 47.85 13.34
CA GLU A 480 23.24 48.62 12.35
C GLU A 480 22.58 48.51 10.96
N ASP A 481 22.09 47.33 10.59
CA ASP A 481 21.40 47.08 9.32
C ASP A 481 20.07 47.83 9.21
N ARG A 482 19.41 48.15 10.33
CA ARG A 482 18.15 48.93 10.33
C ARG A 482 18.36 50.43 10.39
N GLY A 483 19.57 50.89 10.62
CA GLY A 483 19.91 52.29 10.63
C GLY A 483 20.27 52.90 9.26
N ASN A 484 20.37 52.07 8.23
CA ASN A 484 20.76 52.49 6.88
C ASN A 484 19.62 52.46 5.86
N VAL A 485 18.35 52.63 6.30
CA VAL A 485 17.17 52.75 5.42
C VAL A 485 16.57 54.14 5.60
#